data_9b4f2f9b6d821de4aa790dcf3899006c
#
_entry.id   9b4f2f9b6d821de4aa790dcf3899006c
#
_cell.length_a   1.000
_cell.length_b   1.000
_cell.length_c   1.000
_cell.angle_alpha   90.00
_cell.angle_beta   90.00
_cell.angle_gamma   90.00
#
_symmetry.space_group_name_H-M   'P 1'
#
loop_
_entity.id
_entity.type
_entity.pdbx_description
1 polymer ?
#
loop_
_entity_poly.entity_id
_entity_poly.type
_entity_poly.pdbx_seq_one_letter_code
_entity_poly.pdbx_strand_id
1 'polypeptide(L)'
;MSFSYDTKNELCRLPVQKLCCARAEAYGILLYCNTFSATEVRIITENPNFAARLPKLFRRAFNLSFDRQPEKDQEEGKRIFQITDRKKLDHIINLLGFDPKQNLVLHINFGLVEDPCDRAAFLRGAFFAGGSITDPQKRYHLELTTSHLQVSRELESLLVECGYPPKSVTRSGSFITYFKQSDQIEDFLTLTGAPVAAMNIMSAKLEKDLRNSVNRRLNCDSANLDKSVVAAQEQMEAIRRLQETELLEQLPDKLQETAALRLEYPELSLSELAAEFDPPVSKSCLNHRLRKLLELAKDLSD
;
A
#
# COMPACT_ATOMS: atom_id res chain seq x y z
N MET A 1 -11.28 5.08 14.77
CA MET A 1 -10.01 5.83 14.77
C MET A 1 -9.28 5.54 13.46
N SER A 2 -8.25 6.32 13.08
CA SER A 2 -7.53 6.07 11.83
C SER A 2 -6.39 5.07 12.06
N PHE A 3 -6.02 4.30 11.03
CA PHE A 3 -4.89 3.37 11.09
C PHE A 3 -3.59 4.07 11.54
N SER A 4 -3.35 5.31 11.08
CA SER A 4 -2.22 6.14 11.52
C SER A 4 -2.27 6.45 13.03
N TYR A 5 -3.44 6.70 13.57
CA TYR A 5 -3.62 6.95 15.00
C TYR A 5 -3.33 5.70 15.84
N ASP A 6 -3.81 4.53 15.40
CA ASP A 6 -3.59 3.26 16.09
C ASP A 6 -2.11 2.84 16.05
N THR A 7 -1.45 3.04 14.90
CA THR A 7 0.01 2.83 14.76
C THR A 7 0.80 3.72 15.72
N LYS A 8 0.47 5.02 15.83
CA LYS A 8 1.13 5.91 16.79
C LYS A 8 0.88 5.46 18.24
N ASN A 9 -0.30 4.97 18.56
CA ASN A 9 -0.61 4.44 19.89
C ASN A 9 0.21 3.18 20.20
N GLU A 10 0.43 2.29 19.24
CA GLU A 10 1.29 1.13 19.40
C GLU A 10 2.73 1.57 19.73
N LEU A 11 3.28 2.48 18.94
CA LEU A 11 4.63 3.03 19.15
C LEU A 11 4.79 3.73 20.52
N CYS A 12 3.72 4.36 21.03
CA CYS A 12 3.74 5.01 22.36
C CYS A 12 3.91 4.03 23.52
N ARG A 13 3.63 2.74 23.33
CA ARG A 13 3.81 1.69 24.37
C ARG A 13 5.27 1.29 24.55
N LEU A 14 6.15 1.62 23.60
CA LEU A 14 7.56 1.31 23.69
C LEU A 14 8.21 2.07 24.84
N PRO A 15 9.00 1.40 25.69
CA PRO A 15 9.67 2.04 26.82
C PRO A 15 10.77 2.99 26.37
N VAL A 16 10.93 4.12 27.07
CA VAL A 16 12.02 5.09 26.90
C VAL A 16 13.15 4.74 27.85
N GLN A 17 13.95 3.71 27.55
CA GLN A 17 14.95 3.19 28.49
C GLN A 17 16.36 3.75 28.24
N LYS A 18 16.90 3.55 27.02
CA LYS A 18 18.26 3.96 26.68
C LYS A 18 18.32 5.47 26.42
N LEU A 19 19.37 6.12 26.89
CA LEU A 19 19.56 7.57 26.71
C LEU A 19 19.79 7.93 25.23
N CYS A 20 20.61 7.13 24.52
CA CYS A 20 20.87 7.34 23.10
C CYS A 20 19.56 7.29 22.28
N CYS A 21 18.75 6.24 22.45
CA CYS A 21 17.45 6.12 21.78
C CYS A 21 16.48 7.26 22.17
N ALA A 22 16.47 7.69 23.44
CA ALA A 22 15.64 8.82 23.86
C ALA A 22 16.05 10.12 23.16
N ARG A 23 17.36 10.39 23.03
CA ARG A 23 17.88 11.54 22.28
C ARG A 23 17.52 11.46 20.80
N ALA A 24 17.77 10.31 20.18
CA ALA A 24 17.45 10.08 18.77
C ALA A 24 15.95 10.24 18.48
N GLU A 25 15.06 9.69 19.34
CA GLU A 25 13.61 9.85 19.18
C GLU A 25 13.17 11.31 19.35
N ALA A 26 13.65 11.99 20.38
CA ALA A 26 13.37 13.41 20.60
C ALA A 26 13.90 14.27 19.45
N TYR A 27 15.06 13.93 18.90
CA TYR A 27 15.64 14.59 17.74
C TYR A 27 14.78 14.45 16.50
N GLY A 28 14.31 13.23 16.17
CA GLY A 28 13.35 13.02 15.09
C GLY A 28 12.08 13.82 15.27
N ILE A 29 11.54 13.91 16.50
CA ILE A 29 10.36 14.76 16.79
C ILE A 29 10.69 16.23 16.50
N LEU A 30 11.82 16.74 16.95
CA LEU A 30 12.19 18.14 16.79
C LEU A 30 12.36 18.55 15.31
N LEU A 31 12.95 17.71 14.48
CA LEU A 31 13.14 17.99 13.06
C LEU A 31 11.82 17.95 12.24
N TYR A 32 10.79 17.33 12.79
CA TYR A 32 9.48 17.14 12.11
C TYR A 32 8.32 17.83 12.83
N CYS A 33 8.56 18.54 13.94
CA CYS A 33 7.53 19.23 14.69
C CYS A 33 7.12 20.55 14.02
N ASN A 34 6.13 21.22 14.60
CA ASN A 34 5.58 22.46 14.06
C ASN A 34 6.58 23.60 14.02
N THR A 35 7.44 23.72 15.05
CA THR A 35 8.50 24.73 15.10
C THR A 35 9.67 24.19 15.88
N PHE A 36 10.86 24.26 15.30
CA PHE A 36 12.13 24.09 15.96
C PHE A 36 13.09 25.18 15.47
N SER A 37 13.39 26.14 16.36
CA SER A 37 14.24 27.28 16.07
C SER A 37 15.10 27.65 17.27
N ALA A 38 15.99 28.62 17.13
CA ALA A 38 16.78 29.16 18.22
C ALA A 38 15.95 29.86 19.32
N THR A 39 14.69 30.18 19.06
CA THR A 39 13.83 30.93 19.96
C THR A 39 12.64 30.14 20.48
N GLU A 40 12.27 29.04 19.81
CA GLU A 40 11.07 28.26 20.18
C GLU A 40 11.18 26.81 19.71
N VAL A 41 10.76 25.89 20.57
CA VAL A 41 10.28 24.56 20.20
C VAL A 41 8.79 24.51 20.41
N ARG A 42 8.02 24.08 19.40
CA ARG A 42 6.58 23.93 19.49
C ARG A 42 6.12 22.64 18.84
N ILE A 43 5.49 21.80 19.65
CA ILE A 43 4.96 20.48 19.24
C ILE A 43 3.46 20.51 19.47
N ILE A 44 2.68 20.20 18.45
CA ILE A 44 1.22 20.14 18.51
C ILE A 44 0.78 18.71 18.17
N THR A 45 -0.03 18.11 19.01
CA THR A 45 -0.60 16.79 18.76
C THR A 45 -2.03 16.68 19.27
N GLU A 46 -2.84 15.88 18.57
CA GLU A 46 -4.18 15.48 19.01
C GLU A 46 -4.19 14.09 19.66
N ASN A 47 -3.07 13.33 19.51
CA ASN A 47 -2.94 12.01 20.08
C ASN A 47 -2.58 12.07 21.58
N PRO A 48 -3.45 11.62 22.50
CA PRO A 48 -3.22 11.71 23.93
C PRO A 48 -2.06 10.84 24.42
N ASN A 49 -1.81 9.67 23.79
CA ASN A 49 -0.72 8.78 24.16
C ASN A 49 0.63 9.39 23.78
N PHE A 50 0.71 10.01 22.60
CA PHE A 50 1.91 10.74 22.19
C PHE A 50 2.14 11.96 23.10
N ALA A 51 1.08 12.70 23.45
CA ALA A 51 1.18 13.81 24.40
C ALA A 51 1.69 13.35 25.76
N ALA A 52 1.21 12.21 26.29
CA ALA A 52 1.69 11.64 27.55
C ALA A 52 3.16 11.13 27.50
N ARG A 53 3.63 10.76 26.30
CA ARG A 53 5.02 10.34 26.08
C ARG A 53 6.00 11.51 26.07
N LEU A 54 5.65 12.66 25.52
CA LEU A 54 6.54 13.82 25.31
C LEU A 54 7.27 14.27 26.59
N PRO A 55 6.61 14.52 27.74
CA PRO A 55 7.30 14.96 28.95
C PRO A 55 8.33 13.95 29.46
N LYS A 56 7.98 12.65 29.39
CA LYS A 56 8.89 11.57 29.82
C LYS A 56 10.11 11.47 28.90
N LEU A 57 9.88 11.59 27.59
CA LEU A 57 10.93 11.54 26.57
C LEU A 57 11.90 12.71 26.72
N PHE A 58 11.39 13.96 26.80
CA PHE A 58 12.23 15.16 26.92
C PHE A 58 13.00 15.21 28.24
N ARG A 59 12.40 14.75 29.34
CA ARG A 59 13.11 14.57 30.60
C ARG A 59 14.25 13.55 30.47
N ARG A 60 14.04 12.42 29.77
CA ARG A 60 15.06 11.40 29.58
C ARG A 60 16.15 11.86 28.62
N ALA A 61 15.79 12.50 27.50
CA ALA A 61 16.72 12.92 26.45
C ALA A 61 17.62 14.09 26.86
N PHE A 62 17.02 15.11 27.48
CA PHE A 62 17.63 16.42 27.71
C PHE A 62 17.67 16.84 29.19
N ASN A 63 17.07 16.06 30.09
CA ASN A 63 16.84 16.43 31.49
C ASN A 63 16.07 17.74 31.67
N LEU A 64 15.10 18.01 30.77
CA LEU A 64 14.32 19.23 30.72
C LEU A 64 12.81 18.95 30.81
N SER A 65 12.07 19.97 31.24
CA SER A 65 10.59 20.03 31.18
C SER A 65 10.16 21.12 30.20
N PHE A 66 8.99 20.95 29.58
CA PHE A 66 8.36 22.01 28.76
C PHE A 66 8.01 23.23 29.63
N ASP A 67 8.07 24.42 29.04
CA ASP A 67 7.67 25.67 29.70
C ASP A 67 6.15 25.78 29.71
N ARG A 68 5.51 25.32 28.60
CA ARG A 68 4.07 25.18 28.50
C ARG A 68 3.75 23.77 28.05
N GLN A 69 2.78 23.16 28.74
CA GLN A 69 2.22 21.84 28.40
C GLN A 69 0.70 21.86 28.64
N PRO A 70 -0.06 20.95 27.97
CA PRO A 70 -1.50 20.87 28.18
C PRO A 70 -1.84 20.56 29.63
N GLU A 71 -3.01 21.00 30.06
CA GLU A 71 -3.59 20.62 31.34
C GLU A 71 -3.85 19.09 31.38
N LYS A 72 -3.73 18.50 32.57
CA LYS A 72 -3.84 17.04 32.72
C LYS A 72 -5.21 16.49 32.31
N ASP A 73 -6.25 17.30 32.43
CA ASP A 73 -7.64 16.93 32.21
C ASP A 73 -8.17 17.33 30.82
N GLN A 74 -7.28 17.74 29.90
CA GLN A 74 -7.68 18.06 28.53
C GLN A 74 -8.05 16.77 27.78
N GLU A 75 -9.34 16.44 27.72
CA GLU A 75 -9.84 15.22 27.06
C GLU A 75 -9.79 15.30 25.53
N GLU A 76 -10.10 16.46 24.93
CA GLU A 76 -10.16 16.62 23.47
C GLU A 76 -9.37 17.82 22.96
N GLY A 77 -9.04 17.81 21.66
CA GLY A 77 -8.44 18.90 20.93
C GLY A 77 -6.92 18.87 20.86
N LYS A 78 -6.36 19.96 20.39
CA LYS A 78 -4.92 20.15 20.13
C LYS A 78 -4.17 20.37 21.44
N ARG A 79 -3.21 19.51 21.71
CA ARG A 79 -2.28 19.59 22.85
C ARG A 79 -1.01 20.27 22.40
N ILE A 80 -0.66 21.38 23.04
CA ILE A 80 0.48 22.23 22.66
C ILE A 80 1.56 22.11 23.74
N PHE A 81 2.77 21.75 23.31
CA PHE A 81 3.98 21.71 24.13
C PHE A 81 4.94 22.79 23.61
N GLN A 82 5.47 23.63 24.49
CA GLN A 82 6.40 24.71 24.12
C GLN A 82 7.61 24.76 25.05
N ILE A 83 8.76 25.11 24.45
CA ILE A 83 9.97 25.53 25.14
C ILE A 83 10.37 26.87 24.54
N THR A 84 10.43 27.91 25.37
CA THR A 84 10.83 29.27 25.02
C THR A 84 11.98 29.78 25.88
N ASP A 85 12.28 29.08 26.97
CA ASP A 85 13.43 29.39 27.82
C ASP A 85 14.73 29.25 27.03
N ARG A 86 15.50 30.34 26.95
CA ARG A 86 16.74 30.40 26.17
C ARG A 86 17.78 29.37 26.63
N LYS A 87 17.92 29.15 27.92
CA LYS A 87 18.92 28.21 28.45
C LYS A 87 18.56 26.77 28.07
N LYS A 88 17.28 26.43 28.10
CA LYS A 88 16.78 25.12 27.68
C LYS A 88 17.00 24.89 26.17
N LEU A 89 16.69 25.91 25.35
CA LEU A 89 16.90 25.87 23.90
C LEU A 89 18.37 25.71 23.56
N ASP A 90 19.25 26.54 24.12
CA ASP A 90 20.69 26.44 23.91
C ASP A 90 21.25 25.06 24.35
N HIS A 91 20.72 24.49 25.44
CA HIS A 91 21.09 23.14 25.88
C HIS A 91 20.66 22.05 24.87
N ILE A 92 19.41 22.10 24.37
CA ILE A 92 18.92 21.17 23.34
C ILE A 92 19.80 21.29 22.08
N ILE A 93 19.98 22.50 21.58
CA ILE A 93 20.72 22.82 20.36
C ILE A 93 22.16 22.28 20.45
N ASN A 94 22.85 22.54 21.57
CA ASN A 94 24.19 22.04 21.80
C ASN A 94 24.27 20.51 21.88
N LEU A 95 23.32 19.85 22.57
CA LEU A 95 23.30 18.38 22.68
C LEU A 95 23.02 17.69 21.34
N LEU A 96 22.36 18.39 20.43
CA LEU A 96 22.12 17.88 19.08
C LEU A 96 23.24 18.21 18.10
N GLY A 97 24.29 18.89 18.57
CA GLY A 97 25.48 19.21 17.79
C GLY A 97 25.35 20.44 16.90
N PHE A 98 24.37 21.30 17.17
CA PHE A 98 24.22 22.60 16.50
C PHE A 98 24.88 23.69 17.32
N ASP A 99 25.32 24.77 16.65
CA ASP A 99 25.85 25.96 17.31
C ASP A 99 24.72 26.97 17.57
N PRO A 100 24.35 27.26 18.83
CA PRO A 100 23.30 28.20 19.16
C PRO A 100 23.62 29.67 18.80
N LYS A 101 24.88 29.98 18.48
CA LYS A 101 25.34 31.31 18.08
C LYS A 101 25.25 31.56 16.58
N GLN A 102 25.11 30.50 15.79
CA GLN A 102 24.94 30.57 14.33
C GLN A 102 23.47 30.47 13.94
N ASN A 103 23.17 30.86 12.69
CA ASN A 103 21.85 30.57 12.13
C ASN A 103 21.57 29.08 12.17
N LEU A 104 20.50 28.67 12.85
CA LEU A 104 20.14 27.26 13.00
C LEU A 104 19.66 26.69 11.65
N VAL A 105 20.57 26.05 10.94
CA VAL A 105 20.25 25.28 9.73
C VAL A 105 19.99 23.84 10.15
N LEU A 106 18.73 23.45 10.14
CA LEU A 106 18.34 22.09 10.55
C LEU A 106 18.81 21.05 9.54
N HIS A 107 19.50 20.04 10.03
CA HIS A 107 20.01 18.89 9.28
C HIS A 107 20.05 17.65 10.19
N ILE A 108 20.26 16.47 9.65
CA ILE A 108 20.40 15.24 10.45
C ILE A 108 21.89 15.08 10.85
N ASN A 109 22.15 15.16 12.14
CA ASN A 109 23.46 14.81 12.67
C ASN A 109 23.59 13.27 12.73
N PHE A 110 24.29 12.69 11.75
CA PHE A 110 24.46 11.25 11.62
C PHE A 110 25.17 10.61 12.81
N GLY A 111 25.99 11.36 13.54
CA GLY A 111 26.60 10.88 14.79
C GLY A 111 25.61 10.61 15.92
N LEU A 112 24.40 11.18 15.86
CA LEU A 112 23.33 10.88 16.82
C LEU A 112 22.43 9.72 16.39
N VAL A 113 22.59 9.22 15.16
CA VAL A 113 21.79 8.14 14.56
C VAL A 113 22.68 7.05 13.95
N GLU A 114 23.87 6.87 14.52
CA GLU A 114 24.87 5.92 14.04
C GLU A 114 24.41 4.46 14.28
N ASP A 115 24.01 4.18 15.51
CA ASP A 115 23.58 2.84 15.89
C ASP A 115 22.21 2.46 15.33
N PRO A 116 21.95 1.18 15.00
CA PRO A 116 20.65 0.71 14.53
C PRO A 116 19.48 1.06 15.47
N CYS A 117 19.70 1.02 16.79
CA CYS A 117 18.67 1.37 17.77
C CYS A 117 18.34 2.87 17.76
N ASP A 118 19.29 3.72 17.42
CA ASP A 118 19.12 5.17 17.36
C ASP A 118 18.46 5.58 16.04
N ARG A 119 18.82 4.91 14.93
CA ARG A 119 18.10 5.04 13.64
C ARG A 119 16.63 4.70 13.79
N ALA A 120 16.32 3.56 14.40
CA ALA A 120 14.95 3.14 14.67
C ALA A 120 14.18 4.16 15.55
N ALA A 121 14.82 4.67 16.60
CA ALA A 121 14.25 5.67 17.49
C ALA A 121 14.04 7.02 16.79
N PHE A 122 15.00 7.47 15.98
CA PHE A 122 14.90 8.69 15.20
C PHE A 122 13.74 8.64 14.20
N LEU A 123 13.64 7.56 13.41
CA LEU A 123 12.57 7.34 12.45
C LEU A 123 11.20 7.28 13.13
N ARG A 124 11.12 6.66 14.31
CA ARG A 124 9.91 6.67 15.15
C ARG A 124 9.54 8.09 15.59
N GLY A 125 10.50 8.89 16.00
CA GLY A 125 10.32 10.30 16.37
C GLY A 125 9.81 11.15 15.20
N ALA A 126 10.42 11.00 14.02
CA ALA A 126 9.99 11.64 12.79
C ALA A 126 8.55 11.26 12.42
N PHE A 127 8.20 9.96 12.57
CA PHE A 127 6.84 9.48 12.32
C PHE A 127 5.83 10.01 13.33
N PHE A 128 6.17 10.16 14.60
CA PHE A 128 5.27 10.77 15.58
C PHE A 128 4.87 12.19 15.20
N ALA A 129 5.83 13.01 14.81
CA ALA A 129 5.61 14.44 14.56
C ALA A 129 5.10 14.74 13.15
N GLY A 130 5.74 14.17 12.13
CA GLY A 130 5.47 14.47 10.72
C GLY A 130 4.96 13.28 9.89
N GLY A 131 4.78 12.11 10.51
CA GLY A 131 4.40 10.89 9.81
C GLY A 131 2.90 10.66 9.72
N SER A 132 2.48 10.09 8.61
CA SER A 132 1.14 9.53 8.44
C SER A 132 1.17 8.22 7.66
N ILE A 133 0.18 7.37 7.88
CA ILE A 133 -0.02 6.12 7.16
C ILE A 133 -1.50 5.94 6.84
N THR A 134 -1.77 5.55 5.60
CA THR A 134 -3.13 5.29 5.14
C THR A 134 -3.57 3.88 5.54
N ASP A 135 -4.88 3.71 5.73
CA ASP A 135 -5.50 2.41 5.96
C ASP A 135 -5.11 1.42 4.85
N PRO A 136 -4.50 0.27 5.19
CA PRO A 136 -4.03 -0.71 4.22
C PRO A 136 -5.16 -1.32 3.38
N GLN A 137 -6.41 -1.32 3.86
CA GLN A 137 -7.55 -1.77 3.06
C GLN A 137 -7.82 -0.85 1.87
N LYS A 138 -7.51 0.46 2.00
CA LYS A 138 -7.67 1.44 0.94
C LYS A 138 -6.47 1.43 0.00
N ARG A 139 -5.28 1.78 0.51
CA ARG A 139 -4.03 1.86 -0.26
C ARG A 139 -2.81 1.76 0.65
N TYR A 140 -1.69 1.33 0.08
CA TYR A 140 -0.40 1.36 0.76
C TYR A 140 0.25 2.74 0.55
N HIS A 141 0.35 3.51 1.63
CA HIS A 141 0.99 4.81 1.61
C HIS A 141 1.40 5.23 3.02
N LEU A 142 2.71 5.38 3.22
CA LEU A 142 3.30 5.95 4.43
C LEU A 142 4.12 7.16 4.01
N GLU A 143 3.97 8.28 4.70
CA GLU A 143 4.70 9.51 4.41
C GLU A 143 5.26 10.16 5.68
N LEU A 144 6.40 10.84 5.50
CA LEU A 144 7.06 11.68 6.48
C LEU A 144 7.18 13.09 5.86
N THR A 145 6.58 14.08 6.50
CA THR A 145 6.48 15.45 5.98
C THR A 145 7.26 16.41 6.86
N THR A 146 8.12 17.21 6.26
CA THR A 146 8.87 18.28 6.93
C THR A 146 8.88 19.54 6.06
N SER A 147 9.07 20.71 6.69
CA SER A 147 9.30 21.99 6.00
C SER A 147 10.78 22.23 5.64
N HIS A 148 11.67 21.32 6.03
CA HIS A 148 13.12 21.50 5.91
C HIS A 148 13.69 20.62 4.79
N LEU A 149 14.11 21.26 3.68
CA LEU A 149 14.66 20.54 2.51
C LEU A 149 15.86 19.67 2.86
N GLN A 150 16.80 20.21 3.65
CA GLN A 150 18.02 19.47 4.00
C GLN A 150 17.69 18.22 4.82
N VAL A 151 16.80 18.33 5.81
CA VAL A 151 16.31 17.19 6.62
C VAL A 151 15.67 16.12 5.73
N SER A 152 14.86 16.52 4.73
CA SER A 152 14.24 15.57 3.81
C SER A 152 15.27 14.81 2.98
N ARG A 153 16.27 15.50 2.43
CA ARG A 153 17.35 14.87 1.62
C ARG A 153 18.19 13.89 2.44
N GLU A 154 18.55 14.30 3.65
CA GLU A 154 19.35 13.46 4.54
C GLU A 154 18.56 12.28 5.10
N LEU A 155 17.23 12.44 5.31
CA LEU A 155 16.35 11.33 5.63
C LEU A 155 16.31 10.29 4.48
N GLU A 156 16.25 10.75 3.22
CA GLU A 156 16.32 9.85 2.07
C GLU A 156 17.61 9.04 2.09
N SER A 157 18.75 9.70 2.33
CA SER A 157 20.04 9.01 2.44
C SER A 157 20.05 7.99 3.58
N LEU A 158 19.55 8.36 4.77
CA LEU A 158 19.44 7.46 5.92
C LEU A 158 18.56 6.23 5.60
N LEU A 159 17.42 6.43 4.94
CA LEU A 159 16.51 5.34 4.58
C LEU A 159 17.13 4.41 3.53
N VAL A 160 17.88 4.96 2.56
CA VAL A 160 18.63 4.16 1.57
C VAL A 160 19.70 3.32 2.26
N GLU A 161 20.45 3.88 3.21
CA GLU A 161 21.44 3.13 4.02
C GLU A 161 20.78 2.02 4.86
N CYS A 162 19.53 2.24 5.30
CA CYS A 162 18.77 1.20 6.01
C CYS A 162 18.20 0.12 5.07
N GLY A 163 18.38 0.25 3.74
CA GLY A 163 17.84 -0.69 2.74
C GLY A 163 16.42 -0.37 2.26
N TYR A 164 15.87 0.79 2.62
CA TYR A 164 14.49 1.20 2.29
C TYR A 164 14.48 2.44 1.40
N PRO A 165 14.77 2.34 0.09
CA PRO A 165 14.80 3.49 -0.80
C PRO A 165 13.40 4.13 -0.91
N PRO A 166 13.21 5.36 -0.39
CA PRO A 166 11.92 6.04 -0.45
C PRO A 166 11.73 6.75 -1.81
N LYS A 167 10.54 7.32 -1.99
CA LYS A 167 10.26 8.34 -2.99
C LYS A 167 10.08 9.68 -2.30
N SER A 168 10.35 10.77 -3.02
CA SER A 168 10.14 12.13 -2.50
C SER A 168 9.32 12.98 -3.45
N VAL A 169 8.64 13.98 -2.88
CA VAL A 169 7.89 14.99 -3.62
C VAL A 169 7.80 16.28 -2.80
N THR A 170 7.84 17.41 -3.49
CA THR A 170 7.57 18.72 -2.87
C THR A 170 6.13 19.11 -3.14
N ARG A 171 5.39 19.46 -2.09
CA ARG A 171 3.99 19.88 -2.19
C ARG A 171 3.71 21.03 -1.24
N SER A 172 3.22 22.15 -1.78
CA SER A 172 2.81 23.35 -1.01
C SER A 172 3.86 23.80 0.02
N GLY A 173 5.15 23.81 -0.39
CA GLY A 173 6.26 24.22 0.49
C GLY A 173 6.71 23.18 1.51
N SER A 174 6.12 21.99 1.52
CA SER A 174 6.52 20.85 2.35
C SER A 174 7.24 19.79 1.52
N PHE A 175 8.25 19.15 2.11
CA PHE A 175 9.02 18.05 1.55
C PHE A 175 8.50 16.75 2.14
N ILE A 176 8.05 15.85 1.28
CA ILE A 176 7.39 14.60 1.65
C ILE A 176 8.23 13.45 1.16
N THR A 177 8.74 12.65 2.09
CA THR A 177 9.42 11.38 1.84
C THR A 177 8.41 10.25 2.08
N TYR A 178 8.21 9.33 1.11
CA TYR A 178 7.10 8.38 1.20
C TYR A 178 7.39 7.00 0.59
N PHE A 179 6.61 6.01 1.06
CA PHE A 179 6.56 4.65 0.54
C PHE A 179 5.18 4.31 -0.01
N LYS A 180 5.13 3.54 -1.10
CA LYS A 180 3.90 2.99 -1.69
C LYS A 180 3.89 1.47 -1.81
N GLN A 181 5.01 0.82 -1.55
CA GLN A 181 5.12 -0.62 -1.56
C GLN A 181 4.83 -1.16 -0.16
N SER A 182 3.97 -2.17 -0.07
CA SER A 182 3.60 -2.79 1.21
C SER A 182 4.83 -3.27 1.97
N ASP A 183 5.75 -3.94 1.29
CA ASP A 183 6.94 -4.54 1.89
C ASP A 183 7.82 -3.49 2.58
N GLN A 184 8.06 -2.34 1.91
CA GLN A 184 8.82 -1.23 2.51
C GLN A 184 8.12 -0.60 3.72
N ILE A 185 6.78 -0.54 3.70
CA ILE A 185 6.00 -0.03 4.83
C ILE A 185 6.04 -1.02 6.00
N GLU A 186 5.92 -2.32 5.74
CA GLU A 186 6.04 -3.40 6.72
C GLU A 186 7.40 -3.34 7.43
N ASP A 187 8.48 -3.21 6.65
CA ASP A 187 9.84 -3.11 7.15
C ASP A 187 10.05 -1.84 7.99
N PHE A 188 9.57 -0.69 7.52
CA PHE A 188 9.63 0.57 8.27
C PHE A 188 8.89 0.48 9.61
N LEU A 189 7.69 -0.11 9.63
CA LEU A 189 6.89 -0.28 10.84
C LEU A 189 7.57 -1.25 11.81
N THR A 190 8.13 -2.33 11.31
CA THR A 190 8.88 -3.30 12.12
C THR A 190 10.13 -2.66 12.71
N LEU A 191 10.91 -1.95 11.91
CA LEU A 191 12.11 -1.23 12.34
C LEU A 191 11.79 -0.21 13.45
N THR A 192 10.73 0.57 13.28
CA THR A 192 10.34 1.61 14.25
C THR A 192 9.68 1.06 15.51
N GLY A 193 9.25 -0.21 15.50
CA GLY A 193 8.68 -0.92 16.66
C GLY A 193 7.16 -0.97 16.69
N ALA A 194 6.51 -1.03 15.52
CA ALA A 194 5.06 -1.23 15.37
C ALA A 194 4.74 -2.56 14.65
N PRO A 195 5.09 -3.73 15.25
CA PRO A 195 4.88 -5.03 14.62
C PRO A 195 3.40 -5.36 14.38
N VAL A 196 2.47 -4.90 15.22
CA VAL A 196 1.05 -5.15 15.03
C VAL A 196 0.54 -4.39 13.80
N ALA A 197 0.96 -3.14 13.61
CA ALA A 197 0.64 -2.39 12.40
C ALA A 197 1.24 -3.04 11.15
N ALA A 198 2.48 -3.56 11.21
CA ALA A 198 3.12 -4.31 10.13
C ALA A 198 2.30 -5.58 9.78
N MET A 199 1.88 -6.36 10.78
CA MET A 199 1.03 -7.54 10.57
C MET A 199 -0.31 -7.20 9.92
N ASN A 200 -0.91 -6.06 10.26
CA ASN A 200 -2.14 -5.59 9.62
C ASN A 200 -1.93 -5.26 8.13
N ILE A 201 -0.77 -4.71 7.75
CA ILE A 201 -0.40 -4.50 6.34
C ILE A 201 -0.28 -5.86 5.62
N MET A 202 0.43 -6.83 6.20
CA MET A 202 0.59 -8.18 5.65
C MET A 202 -0.77 -8.87 5.44
N SER A 203 -1.64 -8.82 6.44
CA SER A 203 -2.98 -9.41 6.37
C SER A 203 -3.82 -8.77 5.24
N ALA A 204 -3.82 -7.45 5.15
CA ALA A 204 -4.52 -6.74 4.09
C ALA A 204 -3.97 -7.07 2.68
N LYS A 205 -2.66 -7.32 2.56
CA LYS A 205 -2.03 -7.77 1.31
C LYS A 205 -2.54 -9.14 0.90
N LEU A 206 -2.54 -10.12 1.81
CA LEU A 206 -3.04 -11.46 1.55
C LEU A 206 -4.52 -11.46 1.13
N GLU A 207 -5.37 -10.69 1.82
CA GLU A 207 -6.79 -10.56 1.46
C GLU A 207 -6.99 -9.98 0.05
N LYS A 208 -6.21 -8.94 -0.30
CA LYS A 208 -6.26 -8.32 -1.64
C LYS A 208 -5.80 -9.29 -2.72
N ASP A 209 -4.73 -10.04 -2.48
CA ASP A 209 -4.18 -11.01 -3.44
C ASP A 209 -5.16 -12.17 -3.68
N LEU A 210 -5.79 -12.69 -2.62
CA LEU A 210 -6.85 -13.70 -2.72
C LEU A 210 -8.04 -13.16 -3.54
N ARG A 211 -8.54 -11.97 -3.20
CA ARG A 211 -9.66 -11.34 -3.94
C ARG A 211 -9.33 -11.13 -5.40
N ASN A 212 -8.13 -10.63 -5.70
CA ASN A 212 -7.68 -10.41 -7.07
C ASN A 212 -7.55 -11.73 -7.84
N SER A 213 -7.06 -12.79 -7.19
CA SER A 213 -6.96 -14.14 -7.79
C SER A 213 -8.35 -14.68 -8.15
N VAL A 214 -9.31 -14.61 -7.21
CA VAL A 214 -10.69 -15.03 -7.45
C VAL A 214 -11.34 -14.22 -8.57
N ASN A 215 -11.21 -12.89 -8.55
CA ASN A 215 -11.77 -12.02 -9.58
C ASN A 215 -11.18 -12.32 -10.97
N ARG A 216 -9.86 -12.57 -11.06
CA ARG A 216 -9.21 -12.94 -12.33
C ARG A 216 -9.76 -14.28 -12.86
N ARG A 217 -9.98 -15.24 -11.98
CA ARG A 217 -10.55 -16.55 -12.36
C ARG A 217 -11.98 -16.39 -12.85
N LEU A 218 -12.84 -15.68 -12.11
CA LEU A 218 -14.21 -15.41 -12.50
C LEU A 218 -14.30 -14.66 -13.84
N ASN A 219 -13.47 -13.63 -14.04
CA ASN A 219 -13.42 -12.89 -15.30
C ASN A 219 -12.98 -13.77 -16.49
N CYS A 220 -12.01 -14.67 -16.24
CA CYS A 220 -11.57 -15.62 -17.25
C CYS A 220 -12.69 -16.61 -17.62
N ASP A 221 -13.36 -17.18 -16.61
CA ASP A 221 -14.43 -18.15 -16.82
C ASP A 221 -15.64 -17.49 -17.53
N SER A 222 -16.01 -16.26 -17.14
CA SER A 222 -17.07 -15.50 -17.81
C SER A 222 -16.73 -15.20 -19.27
N ALA A 223 -15.51 -14.70 -19.54
CA ALA A 223 -15.09 -14.41 -20.91
C ALA A 223 -15.01 -15.67 -21.81
N ASN A 224 -14.67 -16.83 -21.22
CA ASN A 224 -14.69 -18.11 -21.94
C ASN A 224 -16.12 -18.59 -22.23
N LEU A 225 -17.02 -18.40 -21.27
CA LEU A 225 -18.45 -18.72 -21.45
C LEU A 225 -19.07 -17.86 -22.56
N ASP A 226 -18.86 -16.53 -22.52
CA ASP A 226 -19.36 -15.61 -23.53
C ASP A 226 -18.87 -15.99 -24.94
N LYS A 227 -17.58 -16.29 -25.09
CA LYS A 227 -17.03 -16.77 -26.38
C LYS A 227 -17.66 -18.09 -26.83
N SER A 228 -17.93 -19.00 -25.90
CA SER A 228 -18.56 -20.29 -26.21
C SER A 228 -19.99 -20.10 -26.69
N VAL A 229 -20.76 -19.21 -26.04
CA VAL A 229 -22.15 -18.89 -26.42
C VAL A 229 -22.20 -18.25 -27.80
N VAL A 230 -21.37 -17.23 -28.05
CA VAL A 230 -21.31 -16.56 -29.36
C VAL A 230 -20.94 -17.57 -30.47
N ALA A 231 -19.92 -18.40 -30.24
CA ALA A 231 -19.53 -19.41 -31.21
C ALA A 231 -20.63 -20.44 -31.47
N ALA A 232 -21.38 -20.85 -30.45
CA ALA A 232 -22.50 -21.76 -30.61
C ALA A 232 -23.64 -21.12 -31.44
N GLN A 233 -23.94 -19.85 -31.21
CA GLN A 233 -24.94 -19.11 -31.97
C GLN A 233 -24.55 -18.99 -33.45
N GLU A 234 -23.30 -18.61 -33.75
CA GLU A 234 -22.78 -18.57 -35.11
C GLU A 234 -22.86 -19.92 -35.81
N GLN A 235 -22.54 -21.00 -35.10
CA GLN A 235 -22.61 -22.37 -35.60
C GLN A 235 -24.06 -22.78 -35.93
N MET A 236 -24.97 -22.50 -35.02
CA MET A 236 -26.41 -22.80 -35.25
C MET A 236 -26.99 -22.01 -36.44
N GLU A 237 -26.65 -20.74 -36.56
CA GLU A 237 -27.08 -19.91 -37.65
C GLU A 237 -26.56 -20.43 -39.00
N ALA A 238 -25.28 -20.79 -39.06
CA ALA A 238 -24.69 -21.38 -40.24
C ALA A 238 -25.35 -22.72 -40.65
N ILE A 239 -25.62 -23.59 -39.65
CA ILE A 239 -26.29 -24.86 -39.89
C ILE A 239 -27.73 -24.64 -40.41
N ARG A 240 -28.51 -23.69 -39.87
CA ARG A 240 -29.87 -23.35 -40.34
C ARG A 240 -29.84 -22.86 -41.79
N ARG A 241 -28.89 -22.02 -42.18
CA ARG A 241 -28.72 -21.57 -43.58
C ARG A 241 -28.42 -22.74 -44.52
N LEU A 242 -27.59 -23.69 -44.10
CA LEU A 242 -27.34 -24.92 -44.89
C LEU A 242 -28.56 -25.81 -45.00
N GLN A 243 -29.48 -25.86 -44.03
CA GLN A 243 -30.74 -26.54 -44.07
C GLN A 243 -31.73 -25.88 -45.06
N GLU A 244 -31.85 -24.55 -44.98
CA GLU A 244 -32.74 -23.76 -45.86
C GLU A 244 -32.37 -23.88 -47.34
N THR A 245 -31.10 -24.16 -47.65
CA THR A 245 -30.61 -24.33 -49.02
C THR A 245 -30.57 -25.79 -49.47
N GLU A 246 -31.08 -26.74 -48.66
CA GLU A 246 -31.01 -28.20 -48.90
C GLU A 246 -29.61 -28.76 -49.11
N LEU A 247 -28.57 -27.96 -48.84
CA LEU A 247 -27.17 -28.37 -48.98
C LEU A 247 -26.73 -29.30 -47.84
N LEU A 248 -27.32 -29.18 -46.66
CA LEU A 248 -26.96 -30.00 -45.51
C LEU A 248 -27.14 -31.50 -45.80
N GLU A 249 -28.19 -31.89 -46.54
CA GLU A 249 -28.48 -33.26 -46.91
C GLU A 249 -27.50 -33.88 -47.91
N GLN A 250 -26.76 -33.03 -48.63
CA GLN A 250 -25.74 -33.42 -49.58
C GLN A 250 -24.33 -33.58 -48.96
N LEU A 251 -24.18 -33.21 -47.67
CA LEU A 251 -22.92 -33.30 -46.97
C LEU A 251 -22.65 -34.74 -46.45
N PRO A 252 -21.40 -35.09 -46.18
CA PRO A 252 -21.10 -36.39 -45.55
C PRO A 252 -21.81 -36.59 -44.21
N ASP A 253 -22.27 -37.81 -43.93
CA ASP A 253 -23.02 -38.19 -42.73
C ASP A 253 -22.45 -37.61 -41.43
N LYS A 254 -21.10 -37.61 -41.31
CA LYS A 254 -20.41 -37.07 -40.13
C LYS A 254 -20.67 -35.57 -39.92
N LEU A 255 -20.92 -34.78 -40.96
CA LEU A 255 -21.25 -33.37 -40.88
C LEU A 255 -22.72 -33.16 -40.59
N GLN A 256 -23.58 -33.99 -41.18
CA GLN A 256 -25.03 -33.99 -40.88
C GLN A 256 -25.31 -34.33 -39.40
N GLU A 257 -24.67 -35.38 -38.88
CA GLU A 257 -24.72 -35.78 -37.46
C GLU A 257 -24.21 -34.61 -36.54
N THR A 258 -23.11 -33.97 -36.92
CA THR A 258 -22.56 -32.84 -36.15
C THR A 258 -23.52 -31.67 -36.13
N ALA A 259 -24.19 -31.37 -37.23
CA ALA A 259 -25.19 -30.32 -37.34
C ALA A 259 -26.42 -30.63 -36.48
N ALA A 260 -26.92 -31.88 -36.54
CA ALA A 260 -28.08 -32.31 -35.75
C ALA A 260 -27.82 -32.20 -34.25
N LEU A 261 -26.71 -32.72 -33.77
CA LEU A 261 -26.35 -32.66 -32.33
C LEU A 261 -26.11 -31.21 -31.86
N ARG A 262 -25.53 -30.31 -32.67
CA ARG A 262 -25.36 -28.91 -32.27
C ARG A 262 -26.69 -28.15 -32.17
N LEU A 263 -27.66 -28.46 -32.99
CA LEU A 263 -29.02 -27.88 -32.92
C LEU A 263 -29.81 -28.43 -31.75
N GLU A 264 -29.63 -29.71 -31.42
CA GLU A 264 -30.31 -30.38 -30.31
C GLU A 264 -29.78 -29.91 -28.95
N TYR A 265 -28.44 -29.65 -28.87
CA TYR A 265 -27.74 -29.26 -27.63
C TYR A 265 -27.00 -27.92 -27.80
N PRO A 266 -27.72 -26.79 -27.93
CA PRO A 266 -27.11 -25.49 -28.21
C PRO A 266 -26.25 -24.94 -27.07
N GLU A 267 -26.53 -25.31 -25.81
CA GLU A 267 -25.84 -24.83 -24.62
C GLU A 267 -24.58 -25.62 -24.27
N LEU A 268 -24.40 -26.85 -24.81
CA LEU A 268 -23.24 -27.68 -24.46
C LEU A 268 -21.94 -27.07 -25.00
N SER A 269 -20.90 -27.11 -24.17
CA SER A 269 -19.54 -26.82 -24.60
C SER A 269 -19.05 -27.83 -25.64
N LEU A 270 -18.01 -27.47 -26.42
CA LEU A 270 -17.47 -28.41 -27.42
C LEU A 270 -16.99 -29.74 -26.82
N SER A 271 -16.60 -29.76 -25.55
CA SER A 271 -16.14 -30.97 -24.87
C SER A 271 -17.31 -31.85 -24.48
N GLU A 272 -18.38 -31.27 -23.98
CA GLU A 272 -19.63 -31.99 -23.64
C GLU A 272 -20.31 -32.49 -24.91
N LEU A 273 -20.46 -31.64 -25.91
CA LEU A 273 -21.06 -32.03 -27.19
C LEU A 273 -20.28 -33.15 -27.89
N ALA A 274 -18.96 -33.18 -27.77
CA ALA A 274 -18.13 -34.25 -28.32
C ALA A 274 -18.36 -35.61 -27.64
N ALA A 275 -18.84 -35.61 -26.41
CA ALA A 275 -19.19 -36.84 -25.67
C ALA A 275 -20.56 -37.39 -26.06
N GLU A 276 -21.45 -36.61 -26.65
CA GLU A 276 -22.79 -37.02 -27.11
C GLU A 276 -22.77 -37.85 -28.41
N PHE A 277 -21.59 -37.97 -29.08
CA PHE A 277 -21.45 -38.81 -30.27
C PHE A 277 -21.31 -40.31 -29.87
N ASP A 278 -21.81 -41.19 -30.71
CA ASP A 278 -21.63 -42.65 -30.57
C ASP A 278 -20.88 -43.22 -31.80
N PRO A 279 -19.60 -43.59 -31.65
CA PRO A 279 -18.73 -43.43 -30.48
C PRO A 279 -18.31 -41.97 -30.26
N PRO A 280 -17.96 -41.60 -28.99
CA PRO A 280 -17.54 -40.23 -28.66
C PRO A 280 -16.34 -39.76 -29.52
N VAL A 281 -16.35 -38.48 -29.91
CA VAL A 281 -15.29 -37.87 -30.73
C VAL A 281 -14.41 -36.94 -29.88
N SER A 282 -13.20 -36.65 -30.37
CA SER A 282 -12.36 -35.67 -29.71
C SER A 282 -12.88 -34.23 -29.95
N LYS A 283 -12.68 -33.33 -28.95
CA LYS A 283 -12.97 -31.88 -29.09
C LYS A 283 -12.37 -31.30 -30.35
N SER A 284 -11.14 -31.69 -30.72
CA SER A 284 -10.47 -31.19 -31.93
C SER A 284 -11.15 -31.66 -33.21
N CYS A 285 -11.61 -32.91 -33.25
CA CYS A 285 -12.37 -33.47 -34.37
C CYS A 285 -13.71 -32.69 -34.54
N LEU A 286 -14.44 -32.52 -33.44
CA LEU A 286 -15.71 -31.76 -33.45
C LEU A 286 -15.50 -30.31 -33.91
N ASN A 287 -14.48 -29.64 -33.38
CA ASN A 287 -14.17 -28.28 -33.77
C ASN A 287 -13.83 -28.17 -35.27
N HIS A 288 -13.12 -29.15 -35.85
CA HIS A 288 -12.84 -29.17 -37.29
C HIS A 288 -14.12 -29.36 -38.10
N ARG A 289 -15.04 -30.27 -37.69
CA ARG A 289 -16.33 -30.48 -38.37
C ARG A 289 -17.20 -29.23 -38.35
N LEU A 290 -17.31 -28.55 -37.19
CA LEU A 290 -18.06 -27.29 -37.05
C LEU A 290 -17.46 -26.14 -37.87
N ARG A 291 -16.13 -26.02 -37.92
CA ARG A 291 -15.47 -25.07 -38.81
C ARG A 291 -15.81 -25.28 -40.27
N LYS A 292 -15.84 -26.53 -40.70
CA LYS A 292 -16.19 -26.86 -42.09
C LYS A 292 -17.66 -26.50 -42.42
N LEU A 293 -18.58 -26.68 -41.47
CA LEU A 293 -19.97 -26.21 -41.64
C LEU A 293 -20.06 -24.69 -41.74
N LEU A 294 -19.29 -23.96 -40.92
CA LEU A 294 -19.22 -22.50 -40.99
C LEU A 294 -18.64 -21.98 -42.31
N GLU A 295 -17.62 -22.63 -42.85
CA GLU A 295 -17.00 -22.30 -44.16
C GLU A 295 -17.99 -22.48 -45.27
N LEU A 296 -18.67 -23.64 -45.33
CA LEU A 296 -19.67 -23.95 -46.34
C LEU A 296 -20.86 -22.98 -46.31
N ALA A 297 -21.26 -22.53 -45.12
CA ALA A 297 -22.36 -21.56 -44.99
C ALA A 297 -21.92 -20.14 -45.41
N LYS A 298 -20.65 -19.79 -45.35
CA LYS A 298 -20.11 -18.53 -45.84
C LYS A 298 -20.08 -18.46 -47.36
N ASP A 299 -19.73 -19.57 -48.01
CA ASP A 299 -19.66 -19.68 -49.46
C ASP A 299 -21.05 -19.53 -50.13
N LEU A 300 -22.13 -19.61 -49.35
CA LEU A 300 -23.50 -19.35 -49.79
C LEU A 300 -23.89 -17.85 -49.75
N SER A 301 -23.07 -17.03 -49.15
CA SER A 301 -23.33 -15.59 -48.93
C SER A 301 -22.64 -14.70 -49.96
N ASP A 302 -21.73 -15.28 -50.75
CA ASP A 302 -21.03 -14.66 -51.91
C ASP A 302 -21.66 -15.13 -53.20
#